data_4bca74bd92cb2d8be363e4cfd9a0e2b6
#
_entry.id   4bca74bd92cb2d8be363e4cfd9a0e2b6
#
_cell.length_a   1.000
_cell.length_b   1.000
_cell.length_c   1.000
_cell.angle_alpha   90.00
_cell.angle_beta   90.00
_cell.angle_gamma   90.00
#
_symmetry.space_group_name_H-M   'P 1'
#
loop_
_entity.id
_entity.type
_entity.pdbx_description
1 polymer ?
#
loop_
_entity_poly.entity_id
_entity_poly.type
_entity_poly.pdbx_seq_one_letter_code
_entity_poly.pdbx_strand_id
1 'polypeptide(L)'
;MPFESALQAEGKMNEWCTLKIMGEQLSQEERARYARHLILPEMGEKGQKKLKKSSVIVVGAGGLGSPSLLYLAAAGVGKIGIIDDDKVDITNLQRQVIHSTAAVGSLKVESAANRIRELNPEIEIIEHNIRLDVSNALELLSDWDVVIDGTDNFPTRYTINDACEILGKPWIFGSIHRFEGQVTVFNFNGGPNYRDLFPNAPPPELAPNCAEAGVLGVLPGIVGSVQSAEAIKLILGIGDLLSGQLMVIDAKSMKTRSLQFDKIPEREKITEMSEQLIMQACQSQEVREEPPIGHVLEITPAEFVERRSQGWNPFLLDVRRENEAEIVSLPGTDLRIEHITVPAKAEDLPKDCDLVVYCRSGGRSDAVARWLGQSGWDRARVWNMVGGIHLWADQVDSAVPKY
;
A
#
# COMPACT_ATOMS: atom_id res chain seq x y z
N MET A 1 -31.59 -20.94 -24.78
CA MET A 1 -32.14 -20.69 -23.44
C MET A 1 -31.02 -20.19 -22.50
N PRO A 2 -30.56 -18.94 -22.62
CA PRO A 2 -29.66 -18.31 -21.63
C PRO A 2 -30.24 -17.10 -20.92
N PHE A 3 -31.54 -16.78 -21.11
CA PHE A 3 -32.16 -15.59 -20.50
C PHE A 3 -32.73 -15.81 -19.10
N GLU A 4 -33.03 -17.05 -18.71
CA GLU A 4 -33.63 -17.34 -17.41
C GLU A 4 -32.58 -17.36 -16.25
N SER A 5 -31.33 -17.63 -16.52
CA SER A 5 -30.28 -17.64 -15.48
C SER A 5 -29.83 -16.23 -15.05
N ALA A 6 -29.90 -15.25 -15.94
CA ALA A 6 -29.60 -13.86 -15.63
C ALA A 6 -30.70 -13.21 -14.75
N LEU A 7 -31.96 -13.51 -15.03
CA LEU A 7 -33.09 -13.04 -14.23
C LEU A 7 -33.14 -13.64 -12.82
N GLN A 8 -32.62 -14.88 -12.65
CA GLN A 8 -32.54 -15.49 -11.30
C GLN A 8 -31.39 -14.88 -10.47
N ALA A 9 -30.29 -14.44 -11.09
CA ALA A 9 -29.22 -13.74 -10.37
C ALA A 9 -29.62 -12.32 -9.97
N GLU A 10 -30.33 -11.59 -10.85
CA GLU A 10 -30.90 -10.28 -10.51
C GLU A 10 -32.01 -10.39 -9.44
N GLY A 11 -32.81 -11.45 -9.47
CA GLY A 11 -33.83 -11.71 -8.45
C GLY A 11 -33.26 -11.95 -7.05
N LYS A 12 -32.22 -12.75 -6.93
CA LYS A 12 -31.58 -13.03 -5.64
C LYS A 12 -30.84 -11.81 -5.07
N MET A 13 -30.20 -10.98 -5.91
CA MET A 13 -29.55 -9.76 -5.46
C MET A 13 -30.56 -8.68 -5.05
N ASN A 14 -31.69 -8.59 -5.72
CA ASN A 14 -32.79 -7.70 -5.32
C ASN A 14 -33.48 -8.15 -4.02
N GLU A 15 -33.65 -9.43 -3.76
CA GLU A 15 -34.18 -9.94 -2.49
C GLU A 15 -33.25 -9.68 -1.31
N TRP A 16 -31.91 -9.83 -1.50
CA TRP A 16 -30.93 -9.55 -0.45
C TRP A 16 -30.90 -8.06 -0.08
N CYS A 17 -30.95 -7.19 -1.08
CA CYS A 17 -31.10 -5.74 -0.87
C CYS A 17 -32.46 -5.36 -0.24
N THR A 18 -33.55 -6.06 -0.58
CA THR A 18 -34.90 -5.71 -0.15
C THR A 18 -35.18 -6.14 1.29
N LEU A 19 -34.67 -7.28 1.73
CA LEU A 19 -34.88 -7.79 3.10
C LEU A 19 -34.14 -6.98 4.17
N LYS A 20 -33.02 -6.35 3.84
CA LYS A 20 -32.25 -5.45 4.77
C LYS A 20 -32.85 -4.03 4.88
N ILE A 21 -33.85 -3.67 4.04
CA ILE A 21 -34.41 -2.30 3.95
C ILE A 21 -35.53 -2.03 4.99
N MET A 22 -36.07 -3.05 5.64
CA MET A 22 -37.17 -2.89 6.59
C MET A 22 -36.67 -2.76 8.04
N GLY A 23 -36.26 -1.56 8.46
CA GLY A 23 -36.12 -1.22 9.87
C GLY A 23 -34.85 -0.47 10.21
N GLU A 24 -34.96 0.77 10.31
CA GLU A 24 -34.42 1.77 11.23
C GLU A 24 -34.58 3.15 10.61
N GLN A 25 -35.33 3.99 11.32
CA GLN A 25 -35.43 5.40 10.90
C GLN A 25 -34.15 6.12 11.33
N LEU A 26 -33.74 7.11 10.53
CA LEU A 26 -32.66 8.02 10.95
C LEU A 26 -33.15 8.84 12.15
N SER A 27 -32.32 8.98 13.17
CA SER A 27 -32.59 9.86 14.30
C SER A 27 -32.64 11.33 13.87
N GLN A 28 -33.05 12.23 14.75
CA GLN A 28 -33.04 13.65 14.47
C GLN A 28 -31.61 14.17 14.32
N GLU A 29 -30.69 13.67 15.12
CA GLU A 29 -29.27 13.97 15.08
C GLU A 29 -28.64 13.51 13.77
N GLU A 30 -28.94 12.29 13.33
CA GLU A 30 -28.50 11.76 12.04
C GLU A 30 -29.05 12.56 10.87
N ARG A 31 -30.33 12.96 10.91
CA ARG A 31 -30.91 13.82 9.87
C ARG A 31 -30.21 15.18 9.80
N ALA A 32 -29.85 15.76 10.93
CA ALA A 32 -29.09 17.01 10.98
C ALA A 32 -27.66 16.81 10.43
N ARG A 33 -26.98 15.74 10.85
CA ARG A 33 -25.62 15.39 10.43
C ARG A 33 -25.54 15.18 8.92
N TYR A 34 -26.46 14.38 8.38
CA TYR A 34 -26.44 14.00 6.97
C TYR A 34 -27.36 14.86 6.08
N ALA A 35 -27.78 16.04 6.56
CA ALA A 35 -28.72 16.90 5.84
C ALA A 35 -28.28 17.19 4.39
N ARG A 36 -26.98 17.34 4.13
CA ARG A 36 -26.44 17.56 2.77
C ARG A 36 -26.56 16.35 1.87
N HIS A 37 -26.48 15.15 2.41
CA HIS A 37 -26.74 13.90 1.69
C HIS A 37 -28.23 13.73 1.40
N LEU A 38 -29.09 14.07 2.36
CA LEU A 38 -30.54 13.89 2.24
C LEU A 38 -31.17 14.72 1.13
N ILE A 39 -30.57 15.85 0.73
CA ILE A 39 -31.05 16.70 -0.36
C ILE A 39 -30.55 16.27 -1.74
N LEU A 40 -29.61 15.33 -1.85
CA LEU A 40 -29.16 14.79 -3.13
C LEU A 40 -30.21 13.81 -3.67
N PRO A 41 -30.73 14.02 -4.89
CA PRO A 41 -31.79 13.16 -5.45
C PRO A 41 -31.41 11.68 -5.53
N GLU A 42 -30.16 11.39 -5.88
CA GLU A 42 -29.62 10.04 -6.05
C GLU A 42 -29.39 9.33 -4.72
N MET A 43 -29.29 10.07 -3.63
CA MET A 43 -29.01 9.55 -2.29
C MET A 43 -30.24 9.57 -1.39
N GLY A 44 -30.71 10.75 -1.02
CA GLY A 44 -31.89 10.94 -0.17
C GLY A 44 -31.84 10.16 1.15
N GLU A 45 -32.97 10.05 1.82
CA GLU A 45 -33.09 9.26 3.05
C GLU A 45 -32.87 7.75 2.81
N LYS A 46 -33.30 7.25 1.65
CA LYS A 46 -33.12 5.84 1.28
C LYS A 46 -31.65 5.47 1.13
N GLY A 47 -30.87 6.33 0.48
CA GLY A 47 -29.42 6.14 0.34
C GLY A 47 -28.71 6.23 1.68
N GLN A 48 -29.06 7.20 2.53
CA GLN A 48 -28.44 7.33 3.85
C GLN A 48 -28.72 6.10 4.73
N LYS A 49 -29.92 5.53 4.65
CA LYS A 49 -30.27 4.28 5.34
C LYS A 49 -29.48 3.08 4.81
N LYS A 50 -29.15 3.05 3.50
CA LYS A 50 -28.25 2.02 2.94
C LYS A 50 -26.84 2.15 3.54
N LEU A 51 -26.27 3.36 3.60
CA LEU A 51 -24.97 3.58 4.22
C LEU A 51 -24.97 3.17 5.69
N LYS A 52 -25.98 3.56 6.46
CA LYS A 52 -26.12 3.18 7.88
C LYS A 52 -26.14 1.66 8.10
N LYS A 53 -26.65 0.90 7.16
CA LYS A 53 -26.72 -0.57 7.24
C LYS A 53 -25.50 -1.28 6.68
N SER A 54 -24.63 -0.57 5.99
CA SER A 54 -23.49 -1.15 5.31
C SER A 54 -22.28 -1.27 6.24
N SER A 55 -21.44 -2.21 5.90
CA SER A 55 -20.19 -2.50 6.59
C SER A 55 -19.02 -2.40 5.61
N VAL A 56 -17.97 -1.67 6.00
CA VAL A 56 -16.75 -1.50 5.20
C VAL A 56 -15.54 -1.80 6.07
N ILE A 57 -14.63 -2.62 5.58
CA ILE A 57 -13.34 -2.85 6.23
C ILE A 57 -12.21 -2.20 5.44
N VAL A 58 -11.33 -1.49 6.13
CA VAL A 58 -10.16 -0.84 5.56
C VAL A 58 -8.92 -1.58 6.06
N VAL A 59 -8.16 -2.13 5.13
CA VAL A 59 -6.88 -2.79 5.42
C VAL A 59 -5.78 -1.76 5.32
N GLY A 60 -5.20 -1.39 6.46
CA GLY A 60 -4.22 -0.32 6.60
C GLY A 60 -4.83 1.03 7.03
N ALA A 61 -4.40 1.54 8.19
CA ALA A 61 -4.72 2.88 8.69
C ALA A 61 -3.62 3.90 8.36
N GLY A 62 -2.93 3.68 7.25
CA GLY A 62 -1.83 4.49 6.74
C GLY A 62 -2.29 5.71 5.93
N GLY A 63 -1.50 6.08 4.92
CA GLY A 63 -1.76 7.25 4.08
C GLY A 63 -3.07 7.17 3.29
N LEU A 64 -3.36 6.02 2.67
CA LEU A 64 -4.59 5.77 1.92
C LEU A 64 -5.79 5.52 2.85
N GLY A 65 -5.57 4.74 3.91
CA GLY A 65 -6.61 4.45 4.89
C GLY A 65 -7.09 5.67 5.65
N SER A 66 -6.22 6.65 5.93
CA SER A 66 -6.58 7.87 6.66
C SER A 66 -7.77 8.63 6.06
N PRO A 67 -7.72 9.09 4.80
CA PRO A 67 -8.85 9.77 4.18
C PRO A 67 -10.04 8.82 3.97
N SER A 68 -9.79 7.54 3.62
CA SER A 68 -10.86 6.56 3.41
C SER A 68 -11.69 6.39 4.67
N LEU A 69 -11.07 6.16 5.81
CA LEU A 69 -11.72 6.02 7.11
C LEU A 69 -12.50 7.28 7.51
N LEU A 70 -11.90 8.46 7.35
CA LEU A 70 -12.53 9.73 7.71
C LEU A 70 -13.79 10.00 6.87
N TYR A 71 -13.72 9.83 5.54
CA TYR A 71 -14.86 10.12 4.67
C TYR A 71 -15.98 9.09 4.78
N LEU A 72 -15.67 7.80 4.97
CA LEU A 72 -16.68 6.77 5.22
C LEU A 72 -17.42 7.02 6.54
N ALA A 73 -16.69 7.39 7.59
CA ALA A 73 -17.26 7.75 8.87
C ALA A 73 -18.14 9.01 8.78
N ALA A 74 -17.63 10.07 8.13
CA ALA A 74 -18.38 11.29 7.92
C ALA A 74 -19.65 11.06 7.07
N ALA A 75 -19.60 10.14 6.09
CA ALA A 75 -20.73 9.77 5.26
C ALA A 75 -21.78 8.92 6.01
N GLY A 76 -21.44 8.33 7.15
CA GLY A 76 -22.35 7.51 7.96
C GLY A 76 -22.47 6.07 7.47
N VAL A 77 -21.36 5.46 7.03
CA VAL A 77 -21.27 4.00 6.90
C VAL A 77 -21.39 3.42 8.30
N GLY A 78 -22.41 2.55 8.52
CA GLY A 78 -22.82 2.18 9.88
C GLY A 78 -21.80 1.33 10.64
N LYS A 79 -20.99 0.54 9.94
CA LYS A 79 -19.96 -0.31 10.54
C LYS A 79 -18.65 -0.19 9.77
N ILE A 80 -17.57 0.15 10.47
CA ILE A 80 -16.23 0.30 9.88
C ILE A 80 -15.25 -0.61 10.62
N GLY A 81 -14.56 -1.49 9.87
CA GLY A 81 -13.44 -2.28 10.34
C GLY A 81 -12.11 -1.62 9.99
N ILE A 82 -11.14 -1.75 10.86
CA ILE A 82 -9.78 -1.25 10.67
C ILE A 82 -8.80 -2.38 10.96
N ILE A 83 -7.98 -2.76 9.99
CA ILE A 83 -6.88 -3.74 10.16
C ILE A 83 -5.55 -3.00 10.01
N ASP A 84 -4.72 -2.99 11.04
CA ASP A 84 -3.35 -2.46 11.01
C ASP A 84 -2.60 -2.98 12.23
N ASP A 85 -1.36 -3.42 12.11
CA ASP A 85 -0.53 -3.94 13.20
C ASP A 85 0.58 -2.98 13.65
N ASP A 86 0.66 -1.80 13.03
CA ASP A 86 1.69 -0.80 13.30
C ASP A 86 1.33 0.16 14.43
N LYS A 87 2.37 0.89 14.85
CA LYS A 87 2.23 2.07 15.71
C LYS A 87 2.38 3.36 14.92
N VAL A 88 1.79 4.42 15.44
CA VAL A 88 1.96 5.77 14.88
C VAL A 88 3.38 6.24 15.10
N ASP A 89 4.04 6.64 14.02
CA ASP A 89 5.37 7.23 14.02
C ASP A 89 5.33 8.68 13.52
N ILE A 90 6.23 9.53 14.00
CA ILE A 90 6.30 10.94 13.61
C ILE A 90 6.49 11.13 12.11
N THR A 91 7.22 10.23 11.44
CA THR A 91 7.46 10.22 10.00
C THR A 91 6.21 9.88 9.18
N ASN A 92 5.17 9.38 9.83
CA ASN A 92 3.89 9.05 9.20
C ASN A 92 3.00 10.30 9.04
N LEU A 93 3.10 11.26 9.96
CA LEU A 93 2.13 12.35 10.12
C LEU A 93 2.04 13.30 8.91
N GLN A 94 3.07 13.34 8.06
CA GLN A 94 3.05 14.14 6.82
C GLN A 94 2.03 13.65 5.78
N ARG A 95 1.46 12.42 5.96
CA ARG A 95 0.48 11.83 5.02
C ARG A 95 -0.64 11.02 5.69
N GLN A 96 -0.47 10.61 6.94
CA GLN A 96 -1.45 9.80 7.69
C GLN A 96 -2.29 10.72 8.60
N VAL A 97 -3.15 11.53 7.96
CA VAL A 97 -3.85 12.67 8.59
C VAL A 97 -4.93 12.28 9.62
N ILE A 98 -5.26 11.01 9.75
CA ILE A 98 -6.16 10.50 10.79
C ILE A 98 -5.47 10.48 12.17
N HIS A 99 -4.14 10.40 12.20
CA HIS A 99 -3.34 10.39 13.41
C HIS A 99 -2.88 11.81 13.80
N SER A 100 -2.48 11.96 15.05
CA SER A 100 -1.97 13.22 15.59
C SER A 100 -0.61 13.04 16.27
N THR A 101 0.10 14.12 16.52
CA THR A 101 1.37 14.10 17.28
C THR A 101 1.20 13.50 18.67
N ALA A 102 0.05 13.73 19.31
CA ALA A 102 -0.25 13.15 20.63
C ALA A 102 -0.42 11.62 20.60
N ALA A 103 -0.70 11.03 19.42
CA ALA A 103 -0.87 9.59 19.26
C ALA A 103 0.43 8.84 18.90
N VAL A 104 1.57 9.54 18.77
CA VAL A 104 2.86 8.89 18.45
C VAL A 104 3.18 7.83 19.51
N GLY A 105 3.47 6.61 19.03
CA GLY A 105 3.72 5.42 19.85
C GLY A 105 2.48 4.57 20.17
N SER A 106 1.24 5.08 19.98
CA SER A 106 0.00 4.31 20.10
C SER A 106 -0.22 3.41 18.89
N LEU A 107 -1.06 2.39 19.03
CA LEU A 107 -1.49 1.56 17.91
C LEU A 107 -2.26 2.41 16.88
N LYS A 108 -2.00 2.19 15.59
CA LYS A 108 -2.69 2.92 14.51
C LYS A 108 -4.21 2.68 14.54
N VAL A 109 -4.64 1.45 14.80
CA VAL A 109 -6.07 1.10 14.90
C VAL A 109 -6.77 1.88 16.02
N GLU A 110 -6.18 1.96 17.21
CA GLU A 110 -6.72 2.72 18.33
C GLU A 110 -6.78 4.22 18.03
N SER A 111 -5.69 4.77 17.51
CA SER A 111 -5.61 6.19 17.14
C SER A 111 -6.66 6.56 16.09
N ALA A 112 -6.82 5.72 15.04
CA ALA A 112 -7.81 5.92 14.00
C ALA A 112 -9.24 5.80 14.55
N ALA A 113 -9.52 4.76 15.33
CA ALA A 113 -10.84 4.53 15.93
C ALA A 113 -11.26 5.69 16.84
N ASN A 114 -10.36 6.19 17.67
CA ASN A 114 -10.65 7.34 18.54
C ASN A 114 -10.99 8.59 17.70
N ARG A 115 -10.23 8.85 16.64
CA ARG A 115 -10.50 9.98 15.73
C ARG A 115 -11.84 9.85 15.01
N ILE A 116 -12.21 8.63 14.62
CA ILE A 116 -13.51 8.37 13.98
C ILE A 116 -14.65 8.56 14.98
N ARG A 117 -14.53 8.08 16.21
CA ARG A 117 -15.57 8.28 17.27
C ARG A 117 -15.80 9.76 17.59
N GLU A 118 -14.73 10.57 17.59
CA GLU A 118 -14.85 12.03 17.73
C GLU A 118 -15.58 12.66 16.53
N LEU A 119 -15.36 12.16 15.30
CA LEU A 119 -15.98 12.66 14.09
C LEU A 119 -17.46 12.25 14.00
N ASN A 120 -17.76 10.97 14.28
CA ASN A 120 -19.10 10.42 14.16
C ASN A 120 -19.32 9.31 15.21
N PRO A 121 -19.96 9.62 16.34
CA PRO A 121 -20.21 8.66 17.41
C PRO A 121 -21.33 7.66 17.09
N GLU A 122 -22.07 7.85 15.99
CA GLU A 122 -23.24 7.03 15.63
C GLU A 122 -22.87 5.73 14.89
N ILE A 123 -21.60 5.52 14.59
CA ILE A 123 -21.12 4.36 13.82
C ILE A 123 -20.38 3.34 14.69
N GLU A 124 -20.50 2.08 14.33
CA GLU A 124 -19.76 0.98 14.97
C GLU A 124 -18.36 0.88 14.37
N ILE A 125 -17.33 0.78 15.25
CA ILE A 125 -15.95 0.63 14.83
C ILE A 125 -15.39 -0.65 15.43
N ILE A 126 -14.80 -1.50 14.58
CA ILE A 126 -14.12 -2.73 14.98
C ILE A 126 -12.63 -2.61 14.65
N GLU A 127 -11.81 -2.73 15.67
CA GLU A 127 -10.37 -2.62 15.61
C GLU A 127 -9.73 -3.99 15.56
N HIS A 128 -8.91 -4.26 14.54
CA HIS A 128 -8.13 -5.48 14.41
C HIS A 128 -6.63 -5.11 14.42
N ASN A 129 -6.01 -5.17 15.59
CA ASN A 129 -4.57 -4.98 15.73
C ASN A 129 -3.84 -6.27 15.32
N ILE A 130 -3.82 -6.53 14.03
CA ILE A 130 -3.24 -7.74 13.44
C ILE A 130 -2.82 -7.44 11.99
N ARG A 131 -1.78 -8.11 11.55
CA ARG A 131 -1.41 -8.14 10.14
C ARG A 131 -2.32 -9.07 9.37
N LEU A 132 -2.85 -8.58 8.23
CA LEU A 132 -3.62 -9.42 7.32
C LEU A 132 -2.68 -10.36 6.56
N ASP A 133 -2.95 -11.66 6.64
CA ASP A 133 -2.20 -12.70 5.94
C ASP A 133 -3.13 -13.83 5.44
N VAL A 134 -2.55 -14.85 4.80
CA VAL A 134 -3.32 -15.98 4.25
C VAL A 134 -4.08 -16.78 5.29
N SER A 135 -3.64 -16.79 6.54
CA SER A 135 -4.23 -17.59 7.61
C SER A 135 -5.51 -16.98 8.20
N ASN A 136 -5.63 -15.66 8.12
CA ASN A 136 -6.71 -14.91 8.76
C ASN A 136 -7.62 -14.12 7.79
N ALA A 137 -7.22 -13.96 6.53
CA ALA A 137 -7.91 -13.08 5.59
C ALA A 137 -9.37 -13.50 5.34
N LEU A 138 -9.67 -14.78 5.18
CA LEU A 138 -11.04 -15.23 4.95
C LEU A 138 -11.95 -14.92 6.13
N GLU A 139 -11.48 -15.16 7.36
CA GLU A 139 -12.23 -14.86 8.58
C GLU A 139 -12.46 -13.35 8.73
N LEU A 140 -11.37 -12.56 8.66
CA LEU A 140 -11.42 -11.11 8.87
C LEU A 140 -12.26 -10.38 7.83
N LEU A 141 -12.29 -10.86 6.58
CA LEU A 141 -13.00 -10.18 5.49
C LEU A 141 -14.42 -10.70 5.25
N SER A 142 -14.83 -11.84 5.86
CA SER A 142 -16.10 -12.52 5.58
C SER A 142 -17.34 -11.69 5.89
N ASP A 143 -17.33 -10.92 6.97
CA ASP A 143 -18.51 -10.21 7.51
C ASP A 143 -18.71 -8.80 6.98
N TRP A 144 -17.94 -8.39 5.97
CA TRP A 144 -17.95 -7.03 5.42
C TRP A 144 -18.56 -6.99 4.02
N ASP A 145 -19.31 -5.92 3.72
CA ASP A 145 -19.89 -5.74 2.39
C ASP A 145 -18.86 -5.28 1.35
N VAL A 146 -17.88 -4.45 1.78
CA VAL A 146 -16.84 -3.87 0.93
C VAL A 146 -15.50 -3.89 1.64
N VAL A 147 -14.44 -4.19 0.91
CA VAL A 147 -13.04 -4.13 1.37
C VAL A 147 -12.35 -2.95 0.69
N ILE A 148 -11.58 -2.16 1.44
CA ILE A 148 -10.73 -1.09 0.89
C ILE A 148 -9.27 -1.41 1.19
N ASP A 149 -8.45 -1.34 0.16
CA ASP A 149 -6.99 -1.47 0.26
C ASP A 149 -6.35 -0.13 0.62
N GLY A 150 -5.85 -0.03 1.83
CA GLY A 150 -5.03 1.07 2.34
C GLY A 150 -3.55 0.73 2.47
N THR A 151 -3.12 -0.41 1.89
CA THR A 151 -1.77 -0.96 2.05
C THR A 151 -0.78 -0.42 1.03
N ASP A 152 0.51 -0.63 1.29
CA ASP A 152 1.59 -0.19 0.42
C ASP A 152 2.52 -1.35 -0.01
N ASN A 153 2.07 -2.61 0.15
CA ASN A 153 2.87 -3.77 -0.20
C ASN A 153 2.10 -4.80 -1.05
N PHE A 154 2.81 -5.47 -1.93
CA PHE A 154 2.24 -6.45 -2.86
C PHE A 154 1.67 -7.70 -2.20
N PRO A 155 2.36 -8.36 -1.23
CA PRO A 155 1.84 -9.57 -0.61
C PRO A 155 0.43 -9.38 -0.03
N THR A 156 0.20 -8.29 0.71
CA THR A 156 -1.11 -7.99 1.28
C THR A 156 -2.17 -7.74 0.20
N ARG A 157 -1.81 -7.09 -0.93
CA ARG A 157 -2.74 -6.87 -2.05
C ARG A 157 -3.18 -8.18 -2.71
N TYR A 158 -2.25 -9.12 -2.94
CA TYR A 158 -2.62 -10.45 -3.44
C TYR A 158 -3.46 -11.21 -2.42
N THR A 159 -3.17 -11.10 -1.13
CA THR A 159 -3.98 -11.69 -0.06
C THR A 159 -5.41 -11.13 -0.05
N ILE A 160 -5.59 -9.82 -0.14
CA ILE A 160 -6.91 -9.17 -0.25
C ILE A 160 -7.64 -9.68 -1.49
N ASN A 161 -6.95 -9.68 -2.66
CA ASN A 161 -7.54 -10.11 -3.91
C ASN A 161 -8.06 -11.55 -3.83
N ASP A 162 -7.22 -12.46 -3.37
CA ASP A 162 -7.52 -13.89 -3.35
C ASP A 162 -8.65 -14.18 -2.37
N ALA A 163 -8.62 -13.60 -1.18
CA ALA A 163 -9.71 -13.70 -0.22
C ALA A 163 -11.03 -13.11 -0.77
N CYS A 164 -10.98 -11.94 -1.42
CA CYS A 164 -12.16 -11.33 -2.02
C CYS A 164 -12.70 -12.14 -3.21
N GLU A 165 -11.85 -12.80 -4.02
CA GLU A 165 -12.28 -13.69 -5.10
C GLU A 165 -12.99 -14.92 -4.54
N ILE A 166 -12.46 -15.57 -3.48
CA ILE A 166 -13.07 -16.71 -2.80
C ILE A 166 -14.41 -16.33 -2.17
N LEU A 167 -14.47 -15.20 -1.47
CA LEU A 167 -15.66 -14.70 -0.77
C LEU A 167 -16.70 -14.07 -1.71
N GLY A 168 -16.34 -13.85 -2.99
CA GLY A 168 -17.22 -13.17 -3.96
C GLY A 168 -17.48 -11.69 -3.61
N LYS A 169 -16.50 -11.01 -2.97
CA LYS A 169 -16.64 -9.63 -2.48
C LYS A 169 -15.95 -8.63 -3.39
N PRO A 170 -16.58 -7.46 -3.66
CA PRO A 170 -15.88 -6.36 -4.31
C PRO A 170 -14.86 -5.74 -3.35
N TRP A 171 -13.77 -5.26 -3.91
CA TRP A 171 -12.81 -4.49 -3.15
C TRP A 171 -12.26 -3.31 -3.94
N ILE A 172 -11.87 -2.26 -3.24
CA ILE A 172 -11.44 -1.01 -3.85
C ILE A 172 -9.95 -0.85 -3.66
N PHE A 173 -9.25 -0.98 -4.76
CA PHE A 173 -7.81 -0.84 -4.85
C PHE A 173 -7.40 0.62 -4.83
N GLY A 174 -6.32 0.92 -4.10
CA GLY A 174 -5.61 2.17 -4.15
C GLY A 174 -4.10 1.95 -4.14
N SER A 175 -3.37 2.68 -4.95
CA SER A 175 -1.91 2.65 -4.94
C SER A 175 -1.34 4.03 -5.18
N ILE A 176 -0.17 4.28 -4.59
CA ILE A 176 0.56 5.53 -4.76
C ILE A 176 2.04 5.22 -4.99
N HIS A 177 2.65 5.94 -5.92
CA HIS A 177 4.07 5.91 -6.14
C HIS A 177 4.57 7.31 -6.51
N ARG A 178 5.39 7.92 -5.64
CA ARG A 178 5.93 9.28 -5.83
C ARG A 178 4.84 10.34 -6.04
N PHE A 179 4.49 10.63 -7.29
CA PHE A 179 3.50 11.62 -7.71
C PHE A 179 2.33 11.00 -8.47
N GLU A 180 2.31 9.69 -8.61
CA GLU A 180 1.24 8.97 -9.31
C GLU A 180 0.37 8.20 -8.32
N GLY A 181 -0.95 8.31 -8.48
CA GLY A 181 -1.95 7.56 -7.75
C GLY A 181 -2.79 6.71 -8.69
N GLN A 182 -3.25 5.56 -8.22
CA GLN A 182 -4.06 4.61 -8.99
C GLN A 182 -5.24 4.17 -8.15
N VAL A 183 -6.42 4.06 -8.78
CA VAL A 183 -7.65 3.56 -8.16
C VAL A 183 -8.44 2.70 -9.15
N THR A 184 -9.01 1.61 -8.67
CA THR A 184 -9.99 0.79 -9.40
C THR A 184 -10.85 -0.01 -8.44
N VAL A 185 -11.95 -0.56 -8.93
CA VAL A 185 -12.83 -1.51 -8.21
C VAL A 185 -12.66 -2.89 -8.81
N PHE A 186 -12.22 -3.84 -8.00
CA PHE A 186 -12.03 -5.23 -8.41
C PHE A 186 -13.17 -6.13 -7.96
N ASN A 187 -13.33 -7.24 -8.66
CA ASN A 187 -14.24 -8.34 -8.33
C ASN A 187 -15.73 -7.94 -8.19
N PHE A 188 -16.13 -6.82 -8.81
CA PHE A 188 -17.52 -6.37 -8.81
C PHE A 188 -18.31 -7.10 -9.88
N ASN A 189 -19.41 -7.77 -9.47
CA ASN A 189 -20.32 -8.53 -10.38
C ASN A 189 -19.60 -9.54 -11.30
N GLY A 190 -18.55 -10.18 -10.82
CA GLY A 190 -17.74 -11.12 -11.59
C GLY A 190 -16.82 -10.45 -12.63
N GLY A 191 -16.62 -9.14 -12.52
CA GLY A 191 -15.66 -8.37 -13.31
C GLY A 191 -14.21 -8.76 -13.00
N PRO A 192 -13.25 -8.04 -13.61
CA PRO A 192 -11.83 -8.33 -13.44
C PRO A 192 -11.37 -8.10 -12.00
N ASN A 193 -10.28 -8.78 -11.63
CA ASN A 193 -9.65 -8.65 -10.34
C ASN A 193 -8.16 -8.23 -10.45
N TYR A 194 -7.46 -8.17 -9.33
CA TYR A 194 -6.09 -7.69 -9.28
C TYR A 194 -5.13 -8.55 -10.12
N ARG A 195 -5.31 -9.88 -10.14
CA ARG A 195 -4.47 -10.80 -10.93
C ARG A 195 -4.74 -10.70 -12.44
N ASP A 196 -5.89 -10.16 -12.86
CA ASP A 196 -6.16 -9.87 -14.27
C ASP A 196 -5.37 -8.64 -14.76
N LEU A 197 -5.13 -7.66 -13.88
CA LEU A 197 -4.35 -6.46 -14.20
C LEU A 197 -2.85 -6.61 -13.86
N PHE A 198 -2.54 -7.28 -12.75
CA PHE A 198 -1.20 -7.53 -12.25
C PHE A 198 -1.00 -9.03 -11.98
N PRO A 199 -0.77 -9.85 -13.01
CA PRO A 199 -0.54 -11.29 -12.82
C PRO A 199 0.66 -11.60 -11.93
N ASN A 200 1.70 -10.77 -12.03
CA ASN A 200 2.90 -10.81 -11.20
C ASN A 200 3.22 -9.41 -10.68
N ALA A 201 3.75 -9.34 -9.46
CA ALA A 201 4.26 -8.09 -8.93
C ALA A 201 5.48 -7.61 -9.75
N PRO A 202 5.64 -6.30 -9.93
CA PRO A 202 6.87 -5.78 -10.52
C PRO A 202 8.07 -6.10 -9.62
N PRO A 203 9.27 -6.25 -10.21
CA PRO A 203 10.50 -6.41 -9.45
C PRO A 203 10.64 -5.32 -8.37
N PRO A 204 11.17 -5.64 -7.17
CA PRO A 204 11.32 -4.67 -6.08
C PRO A 204 12.07 -3.40 -6.49
N GLU A 205 13.01 -3.50 -7.42
CA GLU A 205 13.81 -2.39 -7.93
C GLU A 205 12.95 -1.38 -8.74
N LEU A 206 11.88 -1.87 -9.39
CA LEU A 206 10.97 -1.03 -10.20
C LEU A 206 9.81 -0.48 -9.39
N ALA A 207 9.51 -1.07 -8.24
CA ALA A 207 8.40 -0.66 -7.38
C ALA A 207 8.82 -0.61 -5.90
N PRO A 208 9.78 0.24 -5.53
CA PRO A 208 10.16 0.44 -4.13
C PRO A 208 8.94 0.93 -3.34
N ASN A 209 8.86 0.54 -2.08
CA ASN A 209 7.77 0.95 -1.19
C ASN A 209 7.76 2.48 -0.97
N CYS A 210 6.65 3.01 -0.43
CA CYS A 210 6.48 4.45 -0.20
C CYS A 210 7.55 5.06 0.71
N ALA A 211 8.12 4.26 1.62
CA ALA A 211 9.18 4.70 2.52
C ALA A 211 10.50 4.89 1.79
N GLU A 212 10.76 4.12 0.74
CA GLU A 212 12.00 4.17 -0.06
C GLU A 212 11.89 5.13 -1.24
N ALA A 213 10.73 5.15 -1.92
CA ALA A 213 10.51 5.98 -3.10
C ALA A 213 10.24 7.46 -2.78
N GLY A 214 9.75 7.74 -1.57
CA GLY A 214 9.15 9.02 -1.22
C GLY A 214 7.76 9.18 -1.84
N VAL A 215 6.91 9.99 -1.21
CA VAL A 215 5.54 10.27 -1.68
C VAL A 215 5.14 11.70 -1.37
N LEU A 216 4.46 12.34 -2.30
CA LEU A 216 3.80 13.62 -2.03
C LEU A 216 2.66 13.41 -1.04
N GLY A 217 2.74 13.99 0.17
CA GLY A 217 1.86 13.69 1.30
C GLY A 217 0.37 13.92 1.05
N VAL A 218 -0.02 14.83 0.15
CA VAL A 218 -1.41 15.05 -0.23
C VAL A 218 -1.96 13.98 -1.19
N LEU A 219 -1.10 13.27 -1.91
CA LEU A 219 -1.53 12.29 -2.91
C LEU A 219 -2.34 11.13 -2.33
N PRO A 220 -1.96 10.50 -1.19
CA PRO A 220 -2.82 9.55 -0.51
C PRO A 220 -4.20 10.12 -0.14
N GLY A 221 -4.26 11.42 0.20
CA GLY A 221 -5.50 12.13 0.46
C GLY A 221 -6.44 12.12 -0.74
N ILE A 222 -5.91 12.40 -1.94
CA ILE A 222 -6.68 12.37 -3.19
C ILE A 222 -7.15 10.95 -3.50
N VAL A 223 -6.22 9.98 -3.50
CA VAL A 223 -6.51 8.57 -3.84
C VAL A 223 -7.51 7.95 -2.87
N GLY A 224 -7.32 8.08 -1.55
CA GLY A 224 -8.23 7.53 -0.56
C GLY A 224 -9.61 8.21 -0.55
N SER A 225 -9.69 9.49 -0.95
CA SER A 225 -10.99 10.15 -1.16
C SER A 225 -11.73 9.56 -2.37
N VAL A 226 -11.02 9.22 -3.45
CA VAL A 226 -11.61 8.51 -4.60
C VAL A 226 -12.04 7.10 -4.18
N GLN A 227 -11.24 6.37 -3.39
CA GLN A 227 -11.63 5.06 -2.86
C GLN A 227 -12.93 5.15 -2.02
N SER A 228 -13.07 6.17 -1.19
CA SER A 228 -14.30 6.41 -0.43
C SER A 228 -15.49 6.69 -1.33
N ALA A 229 -15.31 7.46 -2.38
CA ALA A 229 -16.36 7.76 -3.36
C ALA A 229 -16.81 6.48 -4.07
N GLU A 230 -15.87 5.61 -4.50
CA GLU A 230 -16.20 4.31 -5.10
C GLU A 230 -16.95 3.41 -4.13
N ALA A 231 -16.56 3.36 -2.84
CA ALA A 231 -17.28 2.60 -1.82
C ALA A 231 -18.71 3.09 -1.64
N ILE A 232 -18.92 4.41 -1.55
CA ILE A 232 -20.24 5.02 -1.40
C ILE A 232 -21.09 4.74 -2.65
N LYS A 233 -20.56 4.92 -3.86
CA LYS A 233 -21.24 4.60 -5.11
C LYS A 233 -21.67 3.13 -5.19
N LEU A 234 -20.76 2.23 -4.82
CA LEU A 234 -21.01 0.79 -4.79
C LEU A 234 -22.16 0.45 -3.82
N ILE A 235 -22.12 0.96 -2.58
CA ILE A 235 -23.14 0.74 -1.57
C ILE A 235 -24.50 1.28 -2.02
N LEU A 236 -24.52 2.48 -2.57
CA LEU A 236 -25.75 3.13 -3.01
C LEU A 236 -26.31 2.51 -4.30
N GLY A 237 -25.47 1.96 -5.15
CA GLY A 237 -25.78 1.52 -6.50
C GLY A 237 -26.03 2.70 -7.43
N ILE A 238 -25.20 3.73 -7.38
CA ILE A 238 -25.32 4.96 -8.17
C ILE A 238 -24.05 5.22 -8.98
N GLY A 239 -24.22 5.89 -10.13
CA GLY A 239 -23.11 6.26 -11.02
C GLY A 239 -22.38 5.05 -11.60
N ASP A 240 -21.27 5.31 -12.27
CA ASP A 240 -20.41 4.30 -12.91
C ASP A 240 -19.22 4.00 -12.01
N LEU A 241 -19.01 2.73 -11.66
CA LEU A 241 -17.86 2.29 -10.89
C LEU A 241 -16.61 2.16 -11.77
N LEU A 242 -15.45 2.31 -11.17
CA LEU A 242 -14.14 2.06 -11.80
C LEU A 242 -13.85 0.56 -11.97
N SER A 243 -14.86 -0.27 -12.27
CA SER A 243 -14.67 -1.69 -12.54
C SER A 243 -14.24 -1.91 -13.99
N GLY A 244 -13.11 -2.61 -14.23
CA GLY A 244 -12.51 -2.74 -15.56
C GLY A 244 -11.81 -1.47 -16.05
N GLN A 245 -11.66 -0.48 -15.18
CA GLN A 245 -10.99 0.79 -15.48
C GLN A 245 -10.01 1.14 -14.37
N LEU A 246 -8.73 1.31 -14.70
CA LEU A 246 -7.72 1.85 -13.79
C LEU A 246 -7.64 3.36 -13.98
N MET A 247 -8.12 4.12 -12.99
CA MET A 247 -7.89 5.56 -12.92
C MET A 247 -6.47 5.85 -12.47
N VAL A 248 -5.72 6.60 -13.26
CA VAL A 248 -4.35 7.04 -12.95
C VAL A 248 -4.34 8.55 -12.79
N ILE A 249 -3.86 9.03 -11.65
CA ILE A 249 -3.81 10.45 -11.25
C ILE A 249 -2.34 10.87 -11.21
N ASP A 250 -1.96 11.85 -12.02
CA ASP A 250 -0.64 12.49 -11.95
C ASP A 250 -0.72 13.80 -11.14
N ALA A 251 -0.19 13.78 -9.92
CA ALA A 251 -0.23 14.94 -9.01
C ALA A 251 0.68 16.09 -9.43
N LYS A 252 1.62 15.91 -10.38
CA LYS A 252 2.42 17.02 -10.91
C LYS A 252 1.65 17.87 -11.91
N SER A 253 0.91 17.21 -12.80
CA SER A 253 0.13 17.88 -13.85
C SER A 253 -1.35 18.01 -13.49
N MET A 254 -1.81 17.36 -12.43
CA MET A 254 -3.23 17.19 -12.04
C MET A 254 -4.09 16.58 -13.15
N LYS A 255 -3.47 15.79 -14.03
CA LYS A 255 -4.16 15.07 -15.09
C LYS A 255 -4.58 13.68 -14.59
N THR A 256 -5.77 13.27 -15.02
CA THR A 256 -6.26 11.91 -14.84
C THR A 256 -6.29 11.18 -16.17
N ARG A 257 -5.97 9.89 -16.15
CA ARG A 257 -6.08 8.96 -17.29
C ARG A 257 -6.88 7.76 -16.85
N SER A 258 -7.64 7.17 -17.74
CA SER A 258 -8.33 5.89 -17.52
C SER A 258 -7.75 4.85 -18.48
N LEU A 259 -7.28 3.74 -17.92
CA LEU A 259 -6.79 2.59 -18.67
C LEU A 259 -7.84 1.48 -18.54
N GLN A 260 -8.36 1.00 -19.68
CA GLN A 260 -9.31 -0.11 -19.71
C GLN A 260 -8.57 -1.43 -19.57
N PHE A 261 -9.14 -2.36 -18.83
CA PHE A 261 -8.65 -3.73 -18.72
C PHE A 261 -9.81 -4.70 -18.52
N ASP A 262 -9.64 -5.90 -19.03
CA ASP A 262 -10.64 -6.94 -18.99
C ASP A 262 -10.15 -8.14 -18.16
N LYS A 263 -11.09 -9.00 -17.81
CA LYS A 263 -10.81 -10.27 -17.19
C LYS A 263 -10.05 -11.18 -18.17
N ILE A 264 -9.01 -11.84 -17.68
CA ILE A 264 -8.29 -12.87 -18.44
C ILE A 264 -9.16 -14.13 -18.49
N PRO A 265 -9.69 -14.52 -19.67
CA PRO A 265 -10.67 -15.62 -19.77
C PRO A 265 -10.16 -16.96 -19.24
N GLU A 266 -8.86 -17.26 -19.47
CA GLU A 266 -8.23 -18.54 -19.15
C GLU A 266 -7.57 -18.56 -17.76
N ARG A 267 -7.64 -17.46 -17.00
CA ARG A 267 -7.09 -17.44 -15.65
C ARG A 267 -7.89 -18.34 -14.73
N GLU A 268 -7.21 -19.27 -14.11
CA GLU A 268 -7.81 -20.12 -13.07
C GLU A 268 -8.29 -19.27 -11.90
N LYS A 269 -9.50 -19.57 -11.41
CA LYS A 269 -10.03 -18.93 -10.22
C LYS A 269 -9.28 -19.39 -8.98
N ILE A 270 -9.02 -18.46 -8.10
CA ILE A 270 -8.53 -18.80 -6.77
C ILE A 270 -9.68 -19.40 -5.95
N THR A 271 -9.47 -20.62 -5.45
CA THR A 271 -10.45 -21.38 -4.67
C THR A 271 -10.01 -21.65 -3.24
N GLU A 272 -8.72 -21.44 -2.95
CA GLU A 272 -8.12 -21.59 -1.61
C GLU A 272 -7.04 -20.54 -1.39
N MET A 273 -6.84 -20.15 -0.14
CA MET A 273 -5.74 -19.25 0.24
C MET A 273 -4.42 -20.03 0.20
N SER A 274 -3.42 -19.46 -0.47
CA SER A 274 -2.11 -20.11 -0.61
C SER A 274 -0.97 -19.07 -0.50
N GLU A 275 -0.15 -19.23 0.52
CA GLU A 275 1.07 -18.43 0.68
C GLU A 275 2.03 -18.64 -0.50
N GLN A 276 2.11 -19.89 -1.01
CA GLN A 276 2.96 -20.22 -2.15
C GLN A 276 2.54 -19.46 -3.42
N LEU A 277 1.22 -19.36 -3.71
CA LEU A 277 0.71 -18.62 -4.87
C LEU A 277 0.96 -17.11 -4.73
N ILE A 278 0.87 -16.57 -3.52
CA ILE A 278 1.18 -15.16 -3.26
C ILE A 278 2.66 -14.89 -3.43
N MET A 279 3.51 -15.75 -2.86
CA MET A 279 4.95 -15.65 -3.01
C MET A 279 5.40 -15.78 -4.47
N GLN A 280 4.82 -16.71 -5.24
CA GLN A 280 5.09 -16.83 -6.68
C GLN A 280 4.70 -15.57 -7.46
N ALA A 281 3.55 -14.97 -7.15
CA ALA A 281 3.13 -13.73 -7.77
C ALA A 281 4.04 -12.54 -7.38
N CYS A 282 4.64 -12.57 -6.19
CA CYS A 282 5.56 -11.55 -5.70
C CYS A 282 7.03 -11.82 -6.09
N GLN A 283 7.36 -13.05 -6.52
CA GLN A 283 8.65 -13.34 -7.12
C GLN A 283 8.59 -12.87 -8.57
N SER A 284 9.39 -11.87 -8.91
CA SER A 284 9.63 -11.53 -10.33
C SER A 284 10.03 -12.80 -11.06
N GLN A 285 9.45 -13.06 -12.24
CA GLN A 285 9.94 -14.13 -13.10
C GLN A 285 11.46 -13.94 -13.23
N GLU A 286 12.22 -14.84 -12.64
CA GLU A 286 13.64 -14.96 -12.94
C GLU A 286 13.75 -15.22 -14.43
N VAL A 287 14.23 -14.20 -15.12
CA VAL A 287 14.75 -14.34 -16.46
C VAL A 287 15.97 -15.25 -16.34
N ARG A 288 15.75 -16.55 -16.63
CA ARG A 288 16.75 -17.62 -16.73
C ARG A 288 17.43 -18.01 -15.41
N GLU A 289 17.43 -19.30 -15.13
CA GLU A 289 18.28 -19.98 -14.17
C GLU A 289 19.76 -19.60 -14.40
N GLU A 290 20.21 -18.58 -13.70
CA GLU A 290 21.62 -18.40 -13.45
C GLU A 290 21.93 -19.03 -12.08
N PRO A 291 23.12 -19.61 -11.90
CA PRO A 291 23.49 -20.33 -10.67
C PRO A 291 23.38 -19.40 -9.45
N PRO A 292 23.21 -19.93 -8.23
CA PRO A 292 22.93 -19.14 -7.02
C PRO A 292 23.90 -18.01 -6.88
N ILE A 293 23.37 -16.79 -6.92
CA ILE A 293 24.10 -15.52 -6.88
C ILE A 293 24.84 -15.48 -5.55
N GLY A 294 26.16 -15.50 -5.61
CA GLY A 294 27.04 -15.56 -4.45
C GLY A 294 26.71 -14.47 -3.42
N HIS A 295 26.95 -14.79 -2.15
CA HIS A 295 26.81 -13.86 -1.03
C HIS A 295 27.49 -12.53 -1.32
N VAL A 296 26.76 -11.44 -1.14
CA VAL A 296 27.33 -10.09 -1.03
C VAL A 296 27.99 -10.01 0.34
N LEU A 297 29.18 -9.45 0.41
CA LEU A 297 29.79 -9.17 1.70
C LEU A 297 28.98 -8.10 2.43
N GLU A 298 28.69 -8.32 3.70
CA GLU A 298 27.92 -7.40 4.52
C GLU A 298 28.81 -6.80 5.61
N ILE A 299 28.52 -5.54 5.95
CA ILE A 299 29.19 -4.83 7.03
C ILE A 299 28.19 -3.92 7.74
N THR A 300 28.19 -3.95 9.06
CA THR A 300 27.41 -2.98 9.84
C THR A 300 28.11 -1.64 9.95
N PRO A 301 27.42 -0.52 10.21
CA PRO A 301 28.04 0.77 10.46
C PRO A 301 29.12 0.75 11.57
N ALA A 302 28.84 0.05 12.67
CA ALA A 302 29.80 -0.08 13.76
C ALA A 302 31.08 -0.81 13.35
N GLU A 303 30.95 -1.95 12.66
CA GLU A 303 32.10 -2.70 12.12
C GLU A 303 32.89 -1.90 11.08
N PHE A 304 32.19 -1.12 10.25
CA PHE A 304 32.84 -0.25 9.27
C PHE A 304 33.74 0.79 9.96
N VAL A 305 33.20 1.47 10.98
CA VAL A 305 33.99 2.47 11.76
C VAL A 305 35.14 1.81 12.49
N GLU A 306 34.96 0.64 13.09
CA GLU A 306 36.00 -0.11 13.77
C GLU A 306 37.16 -0.49 12.80
N ARG A 307 36.84 -1.11 11.65
CA ARG A 307 37.84 -1.48 10.65
C ARG A 307 38.58 -0.26 10.08
N ARG A 308 37.83 0.84 9.90
CA ARG A 308 38.44 2.11 9.44
C ARG A 308 39.42 2.67 10.45
N SER A 309 39.13 2.56 11.76
CA SER A 309 40.07 2.96 12.83
C SER A 309 41.37 2.11 12.86
N GLN A 310 41.28 0.88 12.35
CA GLN A 310 42.41 -0.06 12.21
C GLN A 310 43.21 0.10 10.89
N GLY A 311 42.86 1.13 10.09
CA GLY A 311 43.59 1.46 8.87
C GLY A 311 42.97 0.90 7.57
N TRP A 312 41.82 0.24 7.64
CA TRP A 312 41.07 -0.15 6.43
C TRP A 312 40.45 1.08 5.78
N ASN A 313 40.76 1.32 4.49
CA ASN A 313 40.30 2.52 3.78
C ASN A 313 39.61 2.13 2.47
N PRO A 314 38.33 1.64 2.52
CA PRO A 314 37.57 1.30 1.35
C PRO A 314 37.05 2.55 0.65
N PHE A 315 36.74 2.45 -0.63
CA PHE A 315 35.98 3.45 -1.34
C PHE A 315 34.51 3.41 -0.89
N LEU A 316 33.95 4.51 -0.40
CA LEU A 316 32.63 4.61 0.15
C LEU A 316 31.67 5.23 -0.87
N LEU A 317 30.75 4.42 -1.40
CA LEU A 317 29.80 4.81 -2.44
C LEU A 317 28.41 5.06 -1.83
N ASP A 318 27.88 6.27 -1.98
CA ASP A 318 26.49 6.62 -1.69
C ASP A 318 25.61 6.37 -2.92
N VAL A 319 24.64 5.47 -2.81
CA VAL A 319 23.74 5.16 -3.91
C VAL A 319 22.34 5.80 -3.76
N ARG A 320 22.23 6.80 -2.92
CA ARG A 320 21.01 7.58 -2.72
C ARG A 320 20.86 8.68 -3.78
N ARG A 321 19.69 9.30 -3.77
CA ARG A 321 19.42 10.49 -4.59
C ARG A 321 20.13 11.72 -4.01
N GLU A 322 20.27 12.75 -4.85
CA GLU A 322 20.92 14.00 -4.46
C GLU A 322 20.24 14.66 -3.28
N ASN A 323 18.91 14.78 -3.33
CA ASN A 323 18.13 15.37 -2.26
C ASN A 323 18.20 14.60 -0.91
N GLU A 324 18.49 13.30 -0.95
CA GLU A 324 18.74 12.51 0.27
C GLU A 324 20.13 12.78 0.85
N ALA A 325 21.13 12.97 -0.02
CA ALA A 325 22.49 13.30 0.39
C ALA A 325 22.60 14.73 0.93
N GLU A 326 21.77 15.66 0.48
CA GLU A 326 21.65 17.03 1.02
C GLU A 326 21.14 17.05 2.47
N ILE A 327 20.32 16.06 2.86
CA ILE A 327 19.84 15.95 4.25
C ILE A 327 21.00 15.53 5.16
N VAL A 328 21.73 14.50 4.76
CA VAL A 328 22.91 14.00 5.48
C VAL A 328 23.72 13.10 4.55
N SER A 329 25.05 13.15 4.67
CA SER A 329 25.99 12.21 4.04
C SER A 329 26.93 11.63 5.08
N LEU A 330 27.32 10.35 4.91
CA LEU A 330 28.27 9.74 5.84
C LEU A 330 29.68 10.33 5.69
N PRO A 331 30.40 10.51 6.80
CA PRO A 331 31.75 11.02 6.75
C PRO A 331 32.68 10.15 5.90
N GLY A 332 33.40 10.78 4.96
CA GLY A 332 34.31 10.09 4.07
C GLY A 332 33.65 9.36 2.91
N THR A 333 32.44 9.76 2.51
CA THR A 333 31.87 9.36 1.24
C THR A 333 32.71 9.87 0.07
N ASP A 334 33.17 8.96 -0.78
CA ASP A 334 34.07 9.27 -1.90
C ASP A 334 33.29 9.69 -3.14
N LEU A 335 32.16 9.03 -3.39
CA LEU A 335 31.33 9.30 -4.57
C LEU A 335 29.87 9.04 -4.28
N ARG A 336 29.00 9.79 -4.96
CA ARG A 336 27.55 9.55 -4.99
C ARG A 336 27.08 9.27 -6.41
N ILE A 337 26.45 8.13 -6.60
CA ILE A 337 25.79 7.74 -7.86
C ILE A 337 24.43 7.14 -7.50
N GLU A 338 23.33 7.75 -7.97
CA GLU A 338 22.00 7.18 -7.72
C GLU A 338 21.92 5.72 -8.22
N HIS A 339 21.42 4.81 -7.38
CA HIS A 339 21.42 3.35 -7.60
C HIS A 339 20.99 2.92 -9.01
N ILE A 340 19.96 3.56 -9.58
CA ILE A 340 19.47 3.26 -10.94
C ILE A 340 20.43 3.69 -12.05
N THR A 341 21.36 4.60 -11.77
CA THR A 341 22.32 5.12 -12.75
C THR A 341 23.71 4.47 -12.60
N VAL A 342 23.92 3.66 -11.57
CA VAL A 342 25.19 2.95 -11.35
C VAL A 342 25.62 2.13 -12.57
N PRO A 343 24.73 1.37 -13.26
CA PRO A 343 25.12 0.61 -14.44
C PRO A 343 25.69 1.47 -15.57
N ALA A 344 25.18 2.69 -15.75
CA ALA A 344 25.65 3.61 -16.77
C ALA A 344 26.92 4.38 -16.40
N LYS A 345 27.26 4.41 -15.11
CA LYS A 345 28.42 5.14 -14.54
C LYS A 345 29.43 4.23 -13.86
N ALA A 346 29.34 2.94 -14.11
CA ALA A 346 30.18 1.95 -13.46
C ALA A 346 31.68 2.13 -13.77
N GLU A 347 32.00 2.74 -14.91
CA GLU A 347 33.40 3.05 -15.28
C GLU A 347 34.05 4.07 -14.33
N ASP A 348 33.25 4.87 -13.62
CA ASP A 348 33.73 5.84 -12.62
C ASP A 348 34.13 5.17 -11.29
N LEU A 349 33.83 3.88 -11.10
CA LEU A 349 34.09 3.15 -9.87
C LEU A 349 35.43 2.41 -9.90
N PRO A 350 36.22 2.46 -8.81
CA PRO A 350 37.46 1.74 -8.75
C PRO A 350 37.26 0.22 -8.69
N LYS A 351 38.18 -0.55 -9.31
CA LYS A 351 38.16 -2.03 -9.29
C LYS A 351 39.34 -2.63 -8.46
N ASP A 352 40.22 -1.80 -8.01
CA ASP A 352 41.50 -2.20 -7.37
C ASP A 352 41.47 -2.02 -5.85
N CYS A 353 40.38 -1.51 -5.27
CA CYS A 353 40.23 -1.37 -3.82
C CYS A 353 38.91 -1.99 -3.33
N ASP A 354 38.76 -2.08 -2.01
CA ASP A 354 37.48 -2.47 -1.40
C ASP A 354 36.45 -1.37 -1.61
N LEU A 355 35.23 -1.75 -1.93
CA LEU A 355 34.12 -0.86 -2.20
C LEU A 355 33.00 -1.13 -1.18
N VAL A 356 32.65 -0.14 -0.39
CA VAL A 356 31.49 -0.21 0.51
C VAL A 356 30.36 0.65 -0.04
N VAL A 357 29.22 0.02 -0.29
CA VAL A 357 28.04 0.68 -0.84
C VAL A 357 27.04 0.91 0.29
N TYR A 358 26.50 2.12 0.40
CA TYR A 358 25.43 2.41 1.37
C TYR A 358 24.27 3.15 0.75
N CYS A 359 23.10 2.98 1.38
CA CYS A 359 21.91 3.77 1.10
C CYS A 359 21.22 4.17 2.40
N ARG A 360 19.91 4.45 2.37
CA ARG A 360 19.16 4.82 3.56
C ARG A 360 18.99 3.65 4.54
N SER A 361 18.58 2.47 4.05
CA SER A 361 18.19 1.29 4.85
C SER A 361 18.86 -0.02 4.47
N GLY A 362 19.82 -0.02 3.52
CA GLY A 362 20.58 -1.21 3.11
C GLY A 362 20.07 -1.88 1.82
N GLY A 363 18.79 -1.76 1.45
CA GLY A 363 18.22 -2.51 0.31
C GLY A 363 18.76 -2.07 -1.06
N ARG A 364 18.78 -0.78 -1.37
CA ARG A 364 19.32 -0.25 -2.64
C ARG A 364 20.81 -0.53 -2.79
N SER A 365 21.55 -0.45 -1.69
CA SER A 365 23.00 -0.75 -1.67
C SER A 365 23.29 -2.24 -1.84
N ASP A 366 22.43 -3.13 -1.31
CA ASP A 366 22.51 -4.56 -1.56
C ASP A 366 22.33 -4.90 -3.04
N ALA A 367 21.30 -4.33 -3.67
CA ALA A 367 21.05 -4.51 -5.10
C ALA A 367 22.23 -4.04 -5.96
N VAL A 368 22.82 -2.88 -5.65
CA VAL A 368 23.99 -2.35 -6.34
C VAL A 368 25.22 -3.24 -6.11
N ALA A 369 25.47 -3.69 -4.89
CA ALA A 369 26.61 -4.55 -4.57
C ALA A 369 26.53 -5.89 -5.32
N ARG A 370 25.32 -6.50 -5.39
CA ARG A 370 25.09 -7.72 -6.18
C ARG A 370 25.35 -7.50 -7.67
N TRP A 371 24.82 -6.39 -8.21
CA TRP A 371 25.03 -6.04 -9.62
C TRP A 371 26.53 -5.84 -9.93
N LEU A 372 27.28 -5.12 -9.10
CA LEU A 372 28.71 -4.93 -9.26
C LEU A 372 29.47 -6.27 -9.28
N GLY A 373 29.14 -7.18 -8.35
CA GLY A 373 29.73 -8.52 -8.30
C GLY A 373 29.40 -9.41 -9.52
N GLN A 374 28.35 -9.09 -10.28
CA GLN A 374 28.01 -9.73 -11.55
C GLN A 374 28.67 -9.05 -12.75
N SER A 375 28.99 -7.77 -12.61
CA SER A 375 29.49 -6.90 -13.70
C SER A 375 31.02 -6.76 -13.73
N GLY A 376 31.74 -7.67 -13.06
CA GLY A 376 33.22 -7.78 -13.17
C GLY A 376 34.01 -7.14 -12.04
N TRP A 377 33.34 -6.75 -10.94
CA TRP A 377 34.04 -6.40 -9.69
C TRP A 377 34.35 -7.67 -8.88
N ASP A 378 35.49 -7.67 -8.17
CA ASP A 378 35.82 -8.77 -7.27
C ASP A 378 34.83 -8.82 -6.10
N ARG A 379 34.04 -9.88 -6.04
CA ARG A 379 33.00 -10.10 -5.00
C ARG A 379 33.59 -10.11 -3.59
N ALA A 380 34.85 -10.48 -3.43
CA ALA A 380 35.53 -10.45 -2.14
C ALA A 380 35.88 -9.02 -1.68
N ARG A 381 35.60 -8.01 -2.50
CA ARG A 381 35.92 -6.60 -2.26
C ARG A 381 34.72 -5.67 -2.28
N VAL A 382 33.51 -6.19 -2.59
CA VAL A 382 32.28 -5.37 -2.62
C VAL A 382 31.41 -5.69 -1.41
N TRP A 383 31.10 -4.65 -0.64
CA TRP A 383 30.40 -4.72 0.62
C TRP A 383 29.11 -3.93 0.58
N ASN A 384 28.03 -4.50 1.12
CA ASN A 384 26.80 -3.77 1.43
C ASN A 384 26.83 -3.30 2.89
N MET A 385 26.64 -2.01 3.15
CA MET A 385 26.43 -1.50 4.51
C MET A 385 25.01 -1.77 4.94
N VAL A 386 24.82 -2.80 5.76
CA VAL A 386 23.51 -3.22 6.27
C VAL A 386 22.85 -2.11 7.08
N GLY A 387 21.55 -1.90 6.87
CA GLY A 387 20.78 -0.87 7.57
C GLY A 387 21.12 0.58 7.19
N GLY A 388 22.19 0.82 6.42
CA GLY A 388 22.54 2.13 5.86
C GLY A 388 22.57 3.28 6.87
N ILE A 389 22.04 4.46 6.46
CA ILE A 389 21.96 5.67 7.31
C ILE A 389 21.16 5.43 8.61
N HIS A 390 20.07 4.63 8.53
CA HIS A 390 19.25 4.40 9.71
C HIS A 390 20.01 3.63 10.80
N LEU A 391 20.74 2.58 10.43
CA LEU A 391 21.54 1.82 11.39
C LEU A 391 22.80 2.59 11.82
N TRP A 392 23.33 3.45 10.95
CA TRP A 392 24.40 4.38 11.32
C TRP A 392 23.96 5.31 12.44
N ALA A 393 22.75 5.89 12.33
CA ALA A 393 22.19 6.73 13.38
C ALA A 393 22.03 5.99 14.73
N ASP A 394 21.73 4.69 14.68
CA ASP A 394 21.58 3.88 15.90
C ASP A 394 22.90 3.45 16.53
N GLN A 395 23.90 3.15 15.70
CA GLN A 395 25.13 2.49 16.15
C GLN A 395 26.34 3.42 16.27
N VAL A 396 26.38 4.51 15.49
CA VAL A 396 27.59 5.34 15.35
C VAL A 396 27.35 6.77 15.80
N ASP A 397 26.33 7.43 15.28
CA ASP A 397 26.08 8.85 15.56
C ASP A 397 24.58 9.16 15.59
N SER A 398 24.02 9.27 16.78
CA SER A 398 22.61 9.57 17.01
C SER A 398 22.17 10.99 16.56
N ALA A 399 23.11 11.86 16.21
CA ALA A 399 22.84 13.17 15.63
C ALA A 399 22.47 13.08 14.13
N VAL A 400 22.75 11.95 13.46
CA VAL A 400 22.38 11.71 12.07
C VAL A 400 20.86 11.53 11.98
N PRO A 401 20.14 12.39 11.21
CA PRO A 401 18.71 12.32 11.12
C PRO A 401 18.26 11.05 10.38
N LYS A 402 17.27 10.37 10.93
CA LYS A 402 16.49 9.35 10.23
C LYS A 402 15.35 10.05 9.46
N TYR A 403 15.27 9.83 8.16
CA TYR A 403 14.30 10.48 7.27
C TYR A 403 13.62 9.49 6.33
#